data_11040ea3c84b0834781db5c213e4e097
#
_entry.id   11040ea3c84b0834781db5c213e4e097
#
_cell.length_a   1.000
_cell.length_b   1.000
_cell.length_c   1.000
_cell.angle_alpha   90.00
_cell.angle_beta   90.00
_cell.angle_gamma   90.00
#
_symmetry.space_group_name_H-M   'P 1'
#
loop_
_entity.id
_entity.type
_entity.pdbx_description
1 polymer ?
#
loop_
_entity_poly.entity_id
_entity_poly.type
_entity_poly.pdbx_seq_one_letter_code
_entity_poly.pdbx_strand_id
1 'polypeptide(L)'
;MKIVIMGTGAMACLFGSRMIQSGHEVWLVSGWKEQVETIEKNGLILREKEHEDVILHPHVTLHAEDVVAGGTEYPDLVMISSKGYQTRRTVTNALPIIGPETRVLTLQNGMGNADTIAEFVPAEHVFFGAASIAADAPALGVVCDTTNRNRSPLISITPFTRQDDPFCKTLGGLFTSMGYSTDASVAAEKFVWKKLCLNSCGNALAGITQLSNHIYANDQDGFIMLNHICAECCAVANAEGIALDYDELRAFVQATYYNQHHYVSMCQDLHNKRPTEIDTINGIIVREGRKFGIPTPVNETLVHLVHMISNHYADQWV
;
A
#
# COMPACT_ATOMS: atom_id res chain seq x y z
N MET A 1 -15.73 2.48 16.18
CA MET A 1 -14.29 2.81 16.37
C MET A 1 -14.07 4.24 15.94
N LYS A 2 -13.16 4.94 16.60
CA LYS A 2 -12.59 6.20 16.14
C LYS A 2 -11.32 5.88 15.34
N ILE A 3 -11.32 6.19 14.05
CA ILE A 3 -10.24 5.81 13.10
C ILE A 3 -9.64 7.05 12.49
N VAL A 4 -8.32 7.15 12.52
CA VAL A 4 -7.58 8.23 11.87
C VAL A 4 -6.78 7.66 10.70
N ILE A 5 -6.93 8.26 9.52
CA ILE A 5 -6.15 7.90 8.34
C ILE A 5 -5.19 9.05 8.03
N MET A 6 -3.90 8.77 8.14
CA MET A 6 -2.83 9.71 7.83
C MET A 6 -2.57 9.73 6.33
N GLY A 7 -3.29 10.61 5.63
CA GLY A 7 -3.27 10.79 4.19
C GLY A 7 -4.66 11.09 3.61
N THR A 8 -4.67 11.68 2.40
CA THR A 8 -5.88 11.98 1.60
C THR A 8 -5.69 11.59 0.14
N GLY A 9 -4.80 10.63 -0.13
CA GLY A 9 -4.68 10.02 -1.46
C GLY A 9 -5.86 9.10 -1.78
N ALA A 10 -5.89 8.55 -2.99
CA ALA A 10 -7.00 7.71 -3.47
C ALA A 10 -7.36 6.57 -2.49
N MET A 11 -6.36 5.82 -2.03
CA MET A 11 -6.59 4.70 -1.09
C MET A 11 -7.08 5.17 0.28
N ALA A 12 -6.53 6.26 0.82
CA ALA A 12 -6.98 6.85 2.08
C ALA A 12 -8.44 7.31 2.00
N CYS A 13 -8.79 8.01 0.94
CA CYS A 13 -10.16 8.45 0.67
C CYS A 13 -11.12 7.27 0.48
N LEU A 14 -10.72 6.23 -0.25
CA LEU A 14 -11.54 5.03 -0.43
C LEU A 14 -11.81 4.32 0.90
N PHE A 15 -10.76 4.03 1.68
CA PHE A 15 -10.91 3.39 2.99
C PHE A 15 -11.76 4.26 3.94
N GLY A 16 -11.48 5.56 4.00
CA GLY A 16 -12.26 6.50 4.81
C GLY A 16 -13.74 6.48 4.44
N SER A 17 -14.07 6.52 3.15
CA SER A 17 -15.44 6.44 2.66
C SER A 17 -16.14 5.15 3.10
N ARG A 18 -15.49 4.00 2.94
CA ARG A 18 -16.06 2.70 3.34
C ARG A 18 -16.21 2.54 4.84
N MET A 19 -15.28 3.06 5.63
CA MET A 19 -15.35 3.05 7.09
C MET A 19 -16.52 3.91 7.60
N ILE A 20 -16.76 5.08 7.01
CA ILE A 20 -17.93 5.92 7.33
C ILE A 20 -19.22 5.17 7.00
N GLN A 21 -19.32 4.57 5.81
CA GLN A 21 -20.50 3.76 5.43
C GLN A 21 -20.74 2.58 6.39
N SER A 22 -19.69 2.05 7.03
CA SER A 22 -19.75 0.99 8.03
C SER A 22 -20.00 1.52 9.45
N GLY A 23 -20.29 2.81 9.62
CA GLY A 23 -20.70 3.42 10.90
C GLY A 23 -19.55 3.80 11.83
N HIS A 24 -18.34 3.99 11.31
CA HIS A 24 -17.19 4.43 12.11
C HIS A 24 -17.01 5.95 12.08
N GLU A 25 -16.46 6.51 13.17
CA GLU A 25 -15.96 7.89 13.19
C GLU A 25 -14.61 7.93 12.47
N VAL A 26 -14.51 8.74 11.42
CA VAL A 26 -13.31 8.79 10.56
C VAL A 26 -12.75 10.20 10.48
N TRP A 27 -11.44 10.29 10.73
CA TRP A 27 -10.62 11.47 10.53
C TRP A 27 -9.63 11.25 9.39
N LEU A 28 -9.56 12.19 8.45
CA LEU A 28 -8.54 12.25 7.42
C LEU A 28 -7.55 13.37 7.76
N VAL A 29 -6.27 13.04 7.93
CA VAL A 29 -5.23 14.00 8.27
C VAL A 29 -4.21 14.10 7.15
N SER A 30 -4.03 15.29 6.57
CA SER A 30 -3.10 15.46 5.46
C SER A 30 -2.58 16.89 5.34
N GLY A 31 -1.30 17.03 5.02
CA GLY A 31 -0.73 18.33 4.68
C GLY A 31 -1.09 18.88 3.29
N TRP A 32 -1.93 18.17 2.53
CA TRP A 32 -2.42 18.62 1.22
C TRP A 32 -3.62 19.55 1.40
N LYS A 33 -3.33 20.85 1.53
CA LYS A 33 -4.29 21.89 1.92
C LYS A 33 -5.53 21.94 1.01
N GLU A 34 -5.33 21.96 -0.31
CA GLU A 34 -6.43 22.07 -1.27
C GLU A 34 -7.37 20.89 -1.20
N GLN A 35 -6.85 19.69 -0.94
CA GLN A 35 -7.64 18.48 -0.77
C GLN A 35 -8.45 18.53 0.53
N VAL A 36 -7.83 18.95 1.64
CA VAL A 36 -8.47 19.11 2.95
C VAL A 36 -9.61 20.13 2.87
N GLU A 37 -9.35 21.34 2.35
CA GLU A 37 -10.36 22.40 2.21
C GLU A 37 -11.52 21.98 1.28
N THR A 38 -11.22 21.20 0.23
CA THR A 38 -12.25 20.71 -0.70
C THR A 38 -13.16 19.69 -0.01
N ILE A 39 -12.60 18.74 0.74
CA ILE A 39 -13.37 17.72 1.46
C ILE A 39 -14.19 18.38 2.59
N GLU A 40 -13.60 19.31 3.33
CA GLU A 40 -14.30 20.03 4.41
C GLU A 40 -15.52 20.77 3.88
N LYS A 41 -15.39 21.46 2.76
CA LYS A 41 -16.43 22.29 2.16
C LYS A 41 -17.53 21.47 1.46
N ASN A 42 -17.13 20.47 0.69
CA ASN A 42 -18.01 19.79 -0.27
C ASN A 42 -18.34 18.33 0.13
N GLY A 43 -17.67 17.80 1.15
CA GLY A 43 -17.65 16.38 1.46
C GLY A 43 -16.70 15.58 0.57
N LEU A 44 -16.56 14.31 0.88
CA LEU A 44 -15.82 13.32 0.12
C LEU A 44 -16.78 12.53 -0.75
N ILE A 45 -16.62 12.62 -2.06
CA ILE A 45 -17.47 11.95 -3.05
C ILE A 45 -16.88 10.57 -3.36
N LEU A 46 -17.63 9.53 -2.98
CA LEU A 46 -17.34 8.16 -3.41
C LEU A 46 -18.13 7.84 -4.67
N ARG A 47 -17.42 7.48 -5.72
CA ARG A 47 -17.97 7.08 -7.01
C ARG A 47 -17.71 5.60 -7.27
N GLU A 48 -18.76 4.89 -7.65
CA GLU A 48 -18.69 3.49 -8.07
C GLU A 48 -19.32 3.34 -9.45
N LYS A 49 -18.78 2.39 -10.21
CA LYS A 49 -19.36 2.07 -11.52
C LYS A 49 -20.82 1.61 -11.34
N GLU A 50 -21.72 2.16 -12.15
CA GLU A 50 -23.16 1.80 -12.18
C GLU A 50 -23.95 2.21 -10.92
N HIS A 51 -23.37 3.02 -10.01
CA HIS A 51 -24.04 3.57 -8.84
C HIS A 51 -24.01 5.11 -8.85
N GLU A 52 -24.95 5.72 -8.14
CA GLU A 52 -24.92 7.17 -7.93
C GLU A 52 -23.78 7.55 -6.99
N ASP A 53 -23.23 8.76 -7.18
CA ASP A 53 -22.19 9.31 -6.32
C ASP A 53 -22.73 9.45 -4.89
N VAL A 54 -21.95 8.99 -3.91
CA VAL A 54 -22.28 9.12 -2.48
C VAL A 54 -21.38 10.20 -1.87
N ILE A 55 -22.00 11.22 -1.27
CA ILE A 55 -21.28 12.29 -0.57
C ILE A 55 -21.19 11.92 0.92
N LEU A 56 -19.98 11.88 1.44
CA LEU A 56 -19.66 11.53 2.83
C LEU A 56 -18.94 12.71 3.50
N HIS A 57 -19.10 12.86 4.80
CA HIS A 57 -18.52 13.95 5.58
C HIS A 57 -17.58 13.41 6.67
N PRO A 58 -16.35 13.00 6.32
CA PRO A 58 -15.32 12.70 7.32
C PRO A 58 -14.94 13.97 8.08
N HIS A 59 -14.43 13.81 9.30
CA HIS A 59 -13.62 14.87 9.87
C HIS A 59 -12.33 14.98 9.03
N VAL A 60 -11.90 16.19 8.72
CA VAL A 60 -10.68 16.40 7.93
C VAL A 60 -9.87 17.56 8.51
N THR A 61 -8.56 17.39 8.62
CA THR A 61 -7.67 18.42 9.18
C THR A 61 -6.28 18.37 8.58
N LEU A 62 -5.56 19.49 8.71
CA LEU A 62 -4.14 19.58 8.35
C LEU A 62 -3.21 19.06 9.44
N HIS A 63 -3.66 19.03 10.71
CA HIS A 63 -2.83 18.74 11.88
C HIS A 63 -3.39 17.58 12.69
N ALA A 64 -2.54 16.63 13.02
CA ALA A 64 -2.98 15.43 13.77
C ALA A 64 -3.49 15.80 15.17
N GLU A 65 -2.91 16.82 15.81
CA GLU A 65 -3.25 17.30 17.14
C GLU A 65 -4.73 17.69 17.28
N ASP A 66 -5.36 18.12 16.18
CA ASP A 66 -6.77 18.52 16.17
C ASP A 66 -7.70 17.36 16.53
N VAL A 67 -7.28 16.12 16.24
CA VAL A 67 -8.07 14.89 16.51
C VAL A 67 -8.32 14.67 18.00
N VAL A 68 -7.39 15.10 18.85
CA VAL A 68 -7.45 14.98 20.31
C VAL A 68 -7.61 16.33 21.01
N ALA A 69 -7.86 17.40 20.26
CA ALA A 69 -8.06 18.73 20.80
C ALA A 69 -9.24 18.75 21.77
N GLY A 70 -9.11 19.52 22.87
CA GLY A 70 -10.14 19.61 23.90
C GLY A 70 -10.24 18.40 24.83
N GLY A 71 -9.24 17.48 24.81
CA GLY A 71 -9.20 16.29 25.70
C GLY A 71 -10.09 15.14 25.21
N THR A 72 -10.37 15.07 23.92
CA THR A 72 -11.07 13.94 23.31
C THR A 72 -10.23 12.67 23.38
N GLU A 73 -10.89 11.51 23.36
CA GLU A 73 -10.23 10.19 23.41
C GLU A 73 -9.28 9.98 22.23
N TYR A 74 -8.18 9.26 22.49
CA TYR A 74 -7.30 8.77 21.45
C TYR A 74 -8.04 7.86 20.47
N PRO A 75 -7.64 7.80 19.19
CA PRO A 75 -8.22 6.87 18.24
C PRO A 75 -7.92 5.41 18.60
N ASP A 76 -8.86 4.52 18.26
CA ASP A 76 -8.67 3.08 18.37
C ASP A 76 -7.63 2.61 17.32
N LEU A 77 -7.66 3.23 16.14
CA LEU A 77 -6.83 2.86 15.01
C LEU A 77 -6.28 4.10 14.29
N VAL A 78 -4.97 4.11 14.05
CA VAL A 78 -4.31 5.02 13.12
C VAL A 78 -3.82 4.25 11.90
N MET A 79 -4.28 4.63 10.71
CA MET A 79 -3.80 4.05 9.46
C MET A 79 -2.77 4.98 8.80
N ILE A 80 -1.57 4.46 8.54
CA ILE A 80 -0.54 5.16 7.76
C ILE A 80 -0.79 4.87 6.28
N SER A 81 -1.22 5.88 5.53
CA SER A 81 -1.68 5.74 4.14
C SER A 81 -1.05 6.77 3.19
N SER A 82 0.16 7.21 3.48
CA SER A 82 1.02 8.00 2.60
C SER A 82 1.80 7.10 1.64
N LYS A 83 2.56 7.69 0.70
CA LYS A 83 3.54 6.92 -0.09
C LYS A 83 4.67 6.38 0.81
N GLY A 84 5.22 5.21 0.50
CA GLY A 84 6.22 4.51 1.32
C GLY A 84 7.44 5.38 1.71
N TYR A 85 7.94 6.21 0.81
CA TYR A 85 9.06 7.12 1.09
C TYR A 85 8.70 8.25 2.10
N GLN A 86 7.43 8.41 2.47
CA GLN A 86 6.96 9.39 3.46
C GLN A 86 6.63 8.75 4.81
N THR A 87 6.73 7.44 4.98
CA THR A 87 6.27 6.71 6.17
C THR A 87 6.85 7.28 7.45
N ARG A 88 8.16 7.51 7.53
CA ARG A 88 8.83 8.09 8.71
C ARG A 88 8.23 9.45 9.10
N ARG A 89 8.09 10.35 8.15
CA ARG A 89 7.47 11.67 8.38
C ARG A 89 6.02 11.53 8.83
N THR A 90 5.28 10.64 8.19
CA THR A 90 3.84 10.46 8.47
C THR A 90 3.61 9.89 9.86
N VAL A 91 4.37 8.86 10.29
CA VAL A 91 4.25 8.30 11.63
C VAL A 91 4.70 9.31 12.70
N THR A 92 5.77 10.06 12.46
CA THR A 92 6.23 11.11 13.39
C THR A 92 5.13 12.18 13.60
N ASN A 93 4.45 12.58 12.54
CA ASN A 93 3.32 13.52 12.63
C ASN A 93 2.10 12.92 13.34
N ALA A 94 1.96 11.59 13.37
CA ALA A 94 0.86 10.92 14.03
C ALA A 94 1.11 10.68 15.54
N LEU A 95 2.34 10.84 16.05
CA LEU A 95 2.66 10.54 17.46
C LEU A 95 1.77 11.25 18.48
N PRO A 96 1.37 12.52 18.30
CA PRO A 96 0.47 13.19 19.25
C PRO A 96 -0.89 12.51 19.44
N ILE A 97 -1.33 11.68 18.48
CA ILE A 97 -2.62 11.00 18.53
C ILE A 97 -2.50 9.48 18.78
N ILE A 98 -1.31 8.97 18.97
CA ILE A 98 -1.08 7.57 19.31
C ILE A 98 -1.03 7.44 20.83
N GLY A 99 -2.15 7.03 21.42
CA GLY A 99 -2.26 6.76 22.85
C GLY A 99 -1.82 5.33 23.22
N PRO A 100 -1.87 4.99 24.54
CA PRO A 100 -1.40 3.70 25.03
C PRO A 100 -2.09 2.47 24.41
N GLU A 101 -3.35 2.61 24.00
CA GLU A 101 -4.15 1.52 23.43
C GLU A 101 -4.35 1.65 21.90
N THR A 102 -3.85 2.74 21.31
CA THR A 102 -3.99 2.97 19.87
C THR A 102 -3.21 1.93 19.07
N ARG A 103 -3.84 1.32 18.09
CA ARG A 103 -3.19 0.41 17.13
C ARG A 103 -2.85 1.15 15.84
N VAL A 104 -1.76 0.74 15.20
CA VAL A 104 -1.29 1.37 13.95
C VAL A 104 -1.26 0.34 12.85
N LEU A 105 -1.95 0.63 11.73
CA LEU A 105 -2.01 -0.23 10.55
C LEU A 105 -1.38 0.45 9.35
N THR A 106 -0.59 -0.30 8.58
CA THR A 106 -0.19 0.10 7.23
C THR A 106 -0.58 -0.94 6.20
N LEU A 107 -1.20 -0.48 5.12
CA LEU A 107 -1.49 -1.25 3.90
C LEU A 107 -0.77 -0.63 2.69
N GLN A 108 0.28 0.14 2.93
CA GLN A 108 1.10 0.76 1.89
C GLN A 108 1.73 -0.31 1.00
N ASN A 109 1.97 0.02 -0.27
CA ASN A 109 2.66 -0.88 -1.18
C ASN A 109 4.10 -1.15 -0.72
N GLY A 110 4.57 -2.35 -1.02
CA GLY A 110 5.90 -2.79 -0.62
C GLY A 110 5.95 -3.29 0.82
N MET A 111 7.15 -3.44 1.33
CA MET A 111 7.45 -3.84 2.72
C MET A 111 8.48 -2.88 3.34
N GLY A 112 8.75 -3.03 4.65
CA GLY A 112 9.66 -2.14 5.39
C GLY A 112 8.96 -0.90 5.98
N ASN A 113 7.70 -0.63 5.59
CA ASN A 113 6.93 0.47 6.17
C ASN A 113 6.59 0.20 7.64
N ALA A 114 6.22 -1.04 7.98
CA ALA A 114 5.94 -1.46 9.36
C ALA A 114 7.20 -1.41 10.23
N ASP A 115 8.37 -1.79 9.70
CA ASP A 115 9.66 -1.64 10.38
C ASP A 115 9.91 -0.19 10.77
N THR A 116 9.67 0.73 9.82
CA THR A 116 9.81 2.18 10.07
C THR A 116 8.81 2.67 11.12
N ILE A 117 7.57 2.17 11.14
CA ILE A 117 6.56 2.53 12.15
C ILE A 117 6.99 2.00 13.52
N ALA A 118 7.50 0.78 13.61
CA ALA A 118 7.95 0.14 14.84
C ALA A 118 9.18 0.80 15.49
N GLU A 119 9.88 1.70 14.80
CA GLU A 119 10.89 2.56 15.42
C GLU A 119 10.28 3.62 16.35
N PHE A 120 8.99 3.93 16.23
CA PHE A 120 8.30 5.01 16.95
C PHE A 120 7.13 4.52 17.80
N VAL A 121 6.59 3.34 17.50
CA VAL A 121 5.41 2.75 18.15
C VAL A 121 5.77 1.37 18.63
N PRO A 122 5.30 0.93 19.82
CA PRO A 122 5.54 -0.43 20.30
C PRO A 122 5.16 -1.48 19.25
N ALA A 123 6.03 -2.45 19.04
CA ALA A 123 5.89 -3.45 17.96
C ALA A 123 4.57 -4.23 18.05
N GLU A 124 4.08 -4.49 19.25
CA GLU A 124 2.80 -5.15 19.54
C GLU A 124 1.57 -4.32 19.12
N HIS A 125 1.74 -3.02 18.90
CA HIS A 125 0.66 -2.15 18.41
C HIS A 125 0.67 -2.02 16.89
N VAL A 126 1.67 -2.55 16.19
CA VAL A 126 1.83 -2.39 14.75
C VAL A 126 1.26 -3.58 13.99
N PHE A 127 0.45 -3.27 12.98
CA PHE A 127 -0.09 -4.23 12.01
C PHE A 127 0.28 -3.78 10.61
N PHE A 128 0.53 -4.73 9.75
CA PHE A 128 0.80 -4.44 8.35
C PHE A 128 0.08 -5.42 7.43
N GLY A 129 0.04 -5.10 6.17
CA GLY A 129 -0.67 -5.97 5.26
C GLY A 129 -0.54 -5.54 3.80
N ALA A 130 -1.33 -6.19 2.98
CA ALA A 130 -1.44 -5.88 1.56
C ALA A 130 -2.90 -5.77 1.14
N ALA A 131 -3.21 -4.79 0.29
CA ALA A 131 -4.54 -4.60 -0.28
C ALA A 131 -4.50 -4.77 -1.81
N SER A 132 -5.23 -5.75 -2.35
CA SER A 132 -5.47 -5.94 -3.78
C SER A 132 -6.67 -5.10 -4.25
N ILE A 133 -6.69 -3.86 -3.82
CA ILE A 133 -7.74 -2.86 -4.03
C ILE A 133 -7.20 -1.80 -4.96
N ALA A 134 -8.05 -1.24 -5.81
CA ALA A 134 -7.71 -0.16 -6.72
C ALA A 134 -8.66 1.02 -6.51
N ALA A 135 -8.08 2.21 -6.49
CA ALA A 135 -8.82 3.46 -6.39
C ALA A 135 -8.16 4.53 -7.25
N ASP A 136 -8.97 5.35 -7.89
CA ASP A 136 -8.55 6.52 -8.63
C ASP A 136 -9.09 7.79 -7.96
N ALA A 137 -8.33 8.88 -8.02
CA ALA A 137 -8.74 10.20 -7.54
C ALA A 137 -8.72 11.20 -8.72
N PRO A 138 -9.80 11.25 -9.52
CA PRO A 138 -9.83 12.05 -10.74
C PRO A 138 -9.91 13.56 -10.47
N ALA A 139 -10.33 13.96 -9.28
CA ALA A 139 -10.42 15.36 -8.86
C ALA A 139 -10.27 15.47 -7.34
N LEU A 140 -10.07 16.69 -6.84
CA LEU A 140 -10.08 16.97 -5.41
C LEU A 140 -11.43 16.57 -4.79
N GLY A 141 -11.39 15.91 -3.64
CA GLY A 141 -12.59 15.44 -2.94
C GLY A 141 -13.35 14.29 -3.62
N VAL A 142 -12.81 13.70 -4.71
CA VAL A 142 -13.47 12.61 -5.44
C VAL A 142 -12.59 11.36 -5.42
N VAL A 143 -13.16 10.23 -5.03
CA VAL A 143 -12.51 8.92 -5.12
C VAL A 143 -13.40 7.95 -5.89
N CYS A 144 -12.80 7.19 -6.79
CA CYS A 144 -13.46 6.12 -7.55
C CYS A 144 -12.98 4.76 -7.05
N ASP A 145 -13.91 3.87 -6.69
CA ASP A 145 -13.59 2.47 -6.41
C ASP A 145 -13.54 1.69 -7.73
N THR A 146 -12.35 1.31 -8.14
CA THR A 146 -12.09 0.54 -9.36
C THR A 146 -11.64 -0.91 -9.06
N THR A 147 -11.93 -1.37 -7.84
CA THR A 147 -11.51 -2.68 -7.34
C THR A 147 -12.14 -3.83 -8.12
N ASN A 148 -11.31 -4.75 -8.60
CA ASN A 148 -11.78 -6.04 -9.10
C ASN A 148 -12.09 -6.98 -7.93
N ARG A 149 -13.37 -7.10 -7.58
CA ARG A 149 -13.87 -7.88 -6.43
C ARG A 149 -13.85 -9.40 -6.65
N ASN A 150 -13.47 -9.88 -7.84
CA ASN A 150 -13.32 -11.33 -8.12
C ASN A 150 -12.02 -11.91 -7.53
N ARG A 151 -11.17 -11.11 -6.92
CA ARG A 151 -9.95 -11.55 -6.22
C ARG A 151 -10.25 -11.87 -4.76
N SER A 152 -9.56 -12.86 -4.20
CA SER A 152 -9.65 -13.22 -2.78
C SER A 152 -8.33 -13.81 -2.28
N PRO A 153 -7.81 -13.34 -1.13
CA PRO A 153 -8.32 -12.19 -0.38
C PRO A 153 -8.04 -10.86 -1.09
N LEU A 154 -8.89 -9.87 -0.85
CA LEU A 154 -8.67 -8.49 -1.27
C LEU A 154 -7.74 -7.75 -0.30
N ILE A 155 -7.82 -8.11 1.00
CA ILE A 155 -6.97 -7.55 2.05
C ILE A 155 -6.37 -8.69 2.86
N SER A 156 -5.09 -8.57 3.15
CA SER A 156 -4.37 -9.45 4.07
C SER A 156 -3.70 -8.60 5.12
N ILE A 157 -3.89 -8.94 6.41
CA ILE A 157 -3.37 -8.20 7.55
C ILE A 157 -2.68 -9.17 8.50
N THR A 158 -1.50 -8.80 8.99
CA THR A 158 -0.74 -9.59 9.95
C THR A 158 -0.18 -8.70 11.07
N PRO A 159 -0.06 -9.21 12.32
CA PRO A 159 0.65 -8.49 13.37
C PRO A 159 2.15 -8.41 13.04
N PHE A 160 2.77 -7.26 13.32
CA PHE A 160 4.21 -7.07 13.08
C PHE A 160 5.08 -8.02 13.92
N THR A 161 4.62 -8.36 15.11
CA THR A 161 5.32 -9.33 16.00
C THR A 161 5.31 -10.77 15.50
N ARG A 162 4.54 -11.08 14.47
CA ARG A 162 4.29 -12.44 13.97
C ARG A 162 3.70 -13.38 15.05
N GLN A 163 3.01 -12.82 16.04
CA GLN A 163 2.30 -13.54 17.11
C GLN A 163 0.80 -13.28 16.98
N ASP A 164 -0.03 -14.25 17.39
CA ASP A 164 -1.48 -14.06 17.37
C ASP A 164 -1.89 -12.90 18.26
N ASP A 165 -2.69 -11.99 17.70
CA ASP A 165 -3.22 -10.82 18.38
C ASP A 165 -4.74 -10.72 18.15
N PRO A 166 -5.56 -10.60 19.21
CA PRO A 166 -7.01 -10.46 19.08
C PRO A 166 -7.44 -9.26 18.24
N PHE A 167 -6.68 -8.18 18.23
CA PHE A 167 -6.99 -6.99 17.43
C PHE A 167 -6.87 -7.26 15.93
N CYS A 168 -6.06 -8.23 15.52
CA CYS A 168 -6.00 -8.68 14.14
C CYS A 168 -7.37 -9.16 13.63
N LYS A 169 -8.14 -9.89 14.47
CA LYS A 169 -9.52 -10.29 14.14
C LYS A 169 -10.46 -9.09 14.05
N THR A 170 -10.28 -8.10 14.91
CA THR A 170 -11.05 -6.84 14.86
C THR A 170 -10.82 -6.12 13.55
N LEU A 171 -9.56 -6.03 13.09
CA LEU A 171 -9.22 -5.48 11.77
C LEU A 171 -9.84 -6.31 10.65
N GLY A 172 -9.79 -7.65 10.73
CA GLY A 172 -10.46 -8.53 9.77
C GLY A 172 -11.96 -8.25 9.66
N GLY A 173 -12.64 -8.11 10.80
CA GLY A 173 -14.06 -7.73 10.88
C GLY A 173 -14.34 -6.36 10.28
N LEU A 174 -13.51 -5.37 10.58
CA LEU A 174 -13.60 -4.01 10.02
C LEU A 174 -13.62 -4.04 8.49
N PHE A 175 -12.61 -4.65 7.86
CA PHE A 175 -12.52 -4.67 6.39
C PHE A 175 -13.58 -5.58 5.75
N THR A 176 -13.97 -6.66 6.42
CA THR A 176 -15.08 -7.50 5.95
C THR A 176 -16.40 -6.76 5.95
N SER A 177 -16.68 -5.93 6.96
CA SER A 177 -17.90 -5.10 7.03
C SER A 177 -17.98 -4.07 5.88
N MET A 178 -16.84 -3.69 5.32
CA MET A 178 -16.73 -2.83 4.13
C MET A 178 -16.90 -3.58 2.80
N GLY A 179 -17.18 -4.87 2.85
CA GLY A 179 -17.36 -5.74 1.66
C GLY A 179 -16.06 -6.21 1.03
N TYR A 180 -14.93 -6.19 1.75
CA TYR A 180 -13.67 -6.73 1.27
C TYR A 180 -13.40 -8.12 1.86
N SER A 181 -13.15 -9.12 1.00
CA SER A 181 -12.67 -10.43 1.47
C SER A 181 -11.31 -10.24 2.16
N THR A 182 -11.23 -10.60 3.45
CA THR A 182 -10.08 -10.27 4.30
C THR A 182 -9.53 -11.52 4.98
N ASP A 183 -8.22 -11.73 4.88
CA ASP A 183 -7.45 -12.63 5.72
C ASP A 183 -6.69 -11.80 6.76
N ALA A 184 -7.03 -11.95 8.03
CA ALA A 184 -6.39 -11.26 9.13
C ALA A 184 -5.82 -12.30 10.11
N SER A 185 -4.58 -12.69 9.90
CA SER A 185 -3.89 -13.74 10.64
C SER A 185 -2.37 -13.64 10.48
N VAL A 186 -1.62 -14.33 11.30
CA VAL A 186 -0.16 -14.46 11.12
C VAL A 186 0.17 -15.08 9.75
N ALA A 187 -0.62 -16.05 9.28
CA ALA A 187 -0.41 -16.69 7.99
C ALA A 187 -0.63 -15.75 6.78
N ALA A 188 -1.35 -14.63 6.97
CA ALA A 188 -1.61 -13.64 5.94
C ALA A 188 -0.32 -12.98 5.40
N GLU A 189 0.79 -13.05 6.13
CA GLU A 189 2.10 -12.54 5.68
C GLU A 189 2.56 -13.20 4.36
N LYS A 190 2.21 -14.45 4.14
CA LYS A 190 2.47 -15.14 2.87
C LYS A 190 1.87 -14.40 1.68
N PHE A 191 0.67 -13.83 1.83
CA PHE A 191 0.04 -13.06 0.76
C PHE A 191 0.69 -11.68 0.59
N VAL A 192 1.17 -11.07 1.68
CA VAL A 192 1.94 -9.81 1.60
C VAL A 192 3.19 -10.02 0.73
N TRP A 193 3.93 -11.11 0.93
CA TRP A 193 5.07 -11.47 0.11
C TRP A 193 4.69 -11.79 -1.35
N LYS A 194 3.58 -12.53 -1.59
CA LYS A 194 3.08 -12.76 -2.96
C LYS A 194 2.78 -11.45 -3.68
N LYS A 195 2.17 -10.49 -2.98
CA LYS A 195 1.88 -9.18 -3.56
C LYS A 195 3.13 -8.34 -3.76
N LEU A 196 4.10 -8.39 -2.84
CA LEU A 196 5.40 -7.76 -3.02
C LEU A 196 6.07 -8.26 -4.30
N CYS A 197 6.14 -9.58 -4.50
CA CYS A 197 6.70 -10.17 -5.70
C CYS A 197 5.97 -9.73 -6.97
N LEU A 198 4.62 -9.75 -6.96
CA LEU A 198 3.83 -9.23 -8.07
C LEU A 198 4.23 -7.78 -8.42
N ASN A 199 4.29 -6.90 -7.42
CA ASN A 199 4.66 -5.51 -7.64
C ASN A 199 6.12 -5.38 -8.13
N SER A 200 7.04 -6.16 -7.59
CA SER A 200 8.46 -6.13 -7.98
C SER A 200 8.67 -6.56 -9.43
N CYS A 201 7.89 -7.53 -9.89
CA CYS A 201 7.95 -8.01 -11.26
C CYS A 201 7.49 -6.96 -12.28
N GLY A 202 6.44 -6.20 -11.98
CA GLY A 202 5.84 -5.31 -12.97
C GLY A 202 6.18 -3.84 -12.82
N ASN A 203 6.27 -3.34 -11.58
CA ASN A 203 6.31 -1.90 -11.36
C ASN A 203 7.59 -1.25 -11.92
N ALA A 204 8.76 -1.81 -11.61
CA ALA A 204 10.03 -1.26 -12.10
C ALA A 204 10.18 -1.45 -13.61
N LEU A 205 9.86 -2.64 -14.14
CA LEU A 205 9.90 -2.88 -15.59
C LEU A 205 8.99 -1.93 -16.35
N ALA A 206 7.73 -1.80 -15.91
CA ALA A 206 6.77 -0.87 -16.53
C ALA A 206 7.22 0.59 -16.44
N GLY A 207 7.81 0.97 -15.30
CA GLY A 207 8.34 2.32 -15.11
C GLY A 207 9.50 2.65 -16.06
N ILE A 208 10.44 1.71 -16.26
CA ILE A 208 11.61 1.89 -17.11
C ILE A 208 11.23 1.85 -18.59
N THR A 209 10.41 0.87 -18.98
CA THR A 209 10.08 0.63 -20.40
C THR A 209 8.88 1.43 -20.90
N GLN A 210 8.08 2.02 -19.99
CA GLN A 210 6.81 2.69 -20.27
C GLN A 210 5.79 1.79 -21.00
N LEU A 211 5.83 0.48 -20.73
CA LEU A 211 4.92 -0.53 -21.26
C LEU A 211 3.92 -0.99 -20.18
N SER A 212 2.76 -1.46 -20.60
CA SER A 212 1.77 -2.05 -19.69
C SER A 212 2.11 -3.51 -19.35
N ASN A 213 1.64 -3.99 -18.19
CA ASN A 213 2.09 -5.27 -17.64
C ASN A 213 1.76 -6.51 -18.49
N HIS A 214 0.71 -6.46 -19.33
CA HIS A 214 0.38 -7.60 -20.21
C HIS A 214 1.52 -7.92 -21.19
N ILE A 215 2.34 -6.94 -21.56
CA ILE A 215 3.50 -7.15 -22.44
C ILE A 215 4.47 -8.15 -21.80
N TYR A 216 4.84 -7.96 -20.52
CA TYR A 216 5.80 -8.83 -19.85
C TYR A 216 5.34 -10.27 -19.69
N ALA A 217 4.03 -10.50 -19.60
CA ALA A 217 3.46 -11.85 -19.49
C ALA A 217 3.33 -12.55 -20.86
N ASN A 218 3.36 -11.81 -21.98
CA ASN A 218 3.13 -12.31 -23.34
C ASN A 218 4.35 -12.18 -24.25
N ASP A 219 5.37 -11.44 -23.86
CA ASP A 219 6.65 -11.28 -24.57
C ASP A 219 7.70 -12.23 -23.98
N GLN A 220 8.59 -12.78 -24.83
CA GLN A 220 9.58 -13.77 -24.40
C GLN A 220 10.60 -13.16 -23.42
N ASP A 221 11.15 -11.98 -23.72
CA ASP A 221 12.15 -11.32 -22.88
C ASP A 221 11.52 -10.79 -21.59
N GLY A 222 10.29 -10.24 -21.70
CA GLY A 222 9.47 -9.84 -20.55
C GLY A 222 9.25 -11.00 -19.59
N PHE A 223 8.88 -12.18 -20.10
CA PHE A 223 8.66 -13.38 -19.31
C PHE A 223 9.95 -13.89 -18.62
N ILE A 224 11.11 -13.82 -19.29
CA ILE A 224 12.40 -14.13 -18.70
C ILE A 224 12.68 -13.21 -17.51
N MET A 225 12.46 -11.91 -17.66
CA MET A 225 12.65 -10.93 -16.58
C MET A 225 11.73 -11.22 -15.39
N LEU A 226 10.44 -11.49 -15.64
CA LEU A 226 9.51 -11.89 -14.57
C LEU A 226 10.00 -13.10 -13.79
N ASN A 227 10.49 -14.13 -14.49
CA ASN A 227 10.98 -15.36 -13.86
C ASN A 227 12.20 -15.09 -12.96
N HIS A 228 13.15 -14.27 -13.39
CA HIS A 228 14.31 -13.91 -12.59
C HIS A 228 13.92 -13.15 -11.32
N ILE A 229 13.03 -12.16 -11.44
CA ILE A 229 12.56 -11.38 -10.30
C ILE A 229 11.79 -12.27 -9.32
N CYS A 230 10.90 -13.15 -9.83
CA CYS A 230 10.19 -14.14 -9.01
C CYS A 230 11.13 -15.07 -8.25
N ALA A 231 12.20 -15.55 -8.91
CA ALA A 231 13.16 -16.45 -8.29
C ALA A 231 13.90 -15.76 -7.12
N GLU A 232 14.38 -14.53 -7.33
CA GLU A 232 15.04 -13.76 -6.28
C GLU A 232 14.08 -13.47 -5.11
N CYS A 233 12.86 -13.01 -5.38
CA CYS A 233 11.84 -12.74 -4.37
C CYS A 233 11.48 -14.01 -3.56
N CYS A 234 11.29 -15.14 -4.24
CA CYS A 234 10.99 -16.42 -3.61
C CYS A 234 12.14 -16.89 -2.70
N ALA A 235 13.38 -16.77 -3.17
CA ALA A 235 14.55 -17.15 -2.39
C ALA A 235 14.69 -16.31 -1.10
N VAL A 236 14.48 -14.98 -1.18
CA VAL A 236 14.54 -14.08 -0.03
C VAL A 236 13.41 -14.37 0.95
N ALA A 237 12.17 -14.54 0.47
CA ALA A 237 11.02 -14.87 1.33
C ALA A 237 11.23 -16.18 2.08
N ASN A 238 11.73 -17.22 1.40
CA ASN A 238 12.02 -18.51 2.02
C ASN A 238 13.15 -18.42 3.06
N ALA A 239 14.15 -17.59 2.83
CA ALA A 239 15.20 -17.32 3.82
C ALA A 239 14.66 -16.60 5.08
N GLU A 240 13.61 -15.79 4.95
CA GLU A 240 12.87 -15.19 6.06
C GLU A 240 11.91 -16.15 6.78
N GLY A 241 11.75 -17.37 6.27
CA GLY A 241 10.83 -18.37 6.83
C GLY A 241 9.41 -18.32 6.24
N ILE A 242 9.19 -17.54 5.21
CA ILE A 242 7.90 -17.47 4.49
C ILE A 242 7.91 -18.50 3.35
N ALA A 243 7.24 -19.61 3.55
CA ALA A 243 7.21 -20.72 2.58
C ALA A 243 6.45 -20.34 1.28
N LEU A 244 7.20 -19.83 0.29
CA LEU A 244 6.71 -19.58 -1.06
C LEU A 244 7.18 -20.70 -1.99
N ASP A 245 6.27 -21.21 -2.81
CA ASP A 245 6.59 -22.06 -3.93
C ASP A 245 6.87 -21.22 -5.18
N TYR A 246 7.99 -21.46 -5.85
CA TYR A 246 8.41 -20.68 -7.01
C TYR A 246 7.45 -20.83 -8.21
N ASP A 247 7.01 -22.06 -8.49
CA ASP A 247 6.16 -22.31 -9.66
C ASP A 247 4.75 -21.74 -9.44
N GLU A 248 4.20 -21.87 -8.22
CA GLU A 248 2.94 -21.22 -7.84
C GLU A 248 3.04 -19.68 -7.95
N LEU A 249 4.14 -19.10 -7.44
CA LEU A 249 4.35 -17.65 -7.45
C LEU A 249 4.47 -17.12 -8.88
N ARG A 250 5.27 -17.78 -9.71
CA ARG A 250 5.45 -17.47 -11.12
C ARG A 250 4.14 -17.56 -11.90
N ALA A 251 3.39 -18.64 -11.72
CA ALA A 251 2.09 -18.83 -12.35
C ALA A 251 1.10 -17.74 -11.93
N PHE A 252 1.08 -17.37 -10.64
CA PHE A 252 0.23 -16.30 -10.12
C PHE A 252 0.57 -14.93 -10.76
N VAL A 253 1.86 -14.59 -10.87
CA VAL A 253 2.31 -13.34 -11.49
C VAL A 253 1.92 -13.30 -12.97
N GLN A 254 2.22 -14.37 -13.72
CA GLN A 254 1.90 -14.47 -15.13
C GLN A 254 0.40 -14.36 -15.38
N ALA A 255 -0.42 -15.13 -14.66
CA ALA A 255 -1.88 -15.09 -14.79
C ALA A 255 -2.46 -13.72 -14.45
N THR A 256 -1.89 -13.04 -13.44
CA THR A 256 -2.33 -11.69 -13.06
C THR A 256 -2.05 -10.69 -14.15
N TYR A 257 -0.89 -10.74 -14.79
CA TYR A 257 -0.48 -9.76 -15.80
C TYR A 257 -1.01 -10.06 -17.20
N TYR A 258 -1.34 -11.29 -17.52
CA TYR A 258 -1.70 -11.73 -18.87
C TYR A 258 -2.73 -10.82 -19.58
N ASN A 259 -3.74 -10.36 -18.84
CA ASN A 259 -4.80 -9.47 -19.35
C ASN A 259 -4.76 -8.06 -18.73
N GLN A 260 -3.63 -7.63 -18.16
CA GLN A 260 -3.53 -6.36 -17.46
C GLN A 260 -3.04 -5.24 -18.39
N HIS A 261 -3.97 -4.59 -19.10
CA HIS A 261 -3.68 -3.57 -20.11
C HIS A 261 -3.51 -2.14 -19.55
N HIS A 262 -3.53 -1.96 -18.23
CA HIS A 262 -3.32 -0.65 -17.62
C HIS A 262 -1.86 -0.44 -17.19
N TYR A 263 -1.49 0.83 -17.01
CA TYR A 263 -0.19 1.22 -16.49
C TYR A 263 -0.22 1.22 -14.96
N VAL A 264 0.73 0.51 -14.36
CA VAL A 264 0.87 0.42 -12.89
C VAL A 264 1.38 1.72 -12.27
N SER A 265 1.22 1.86 -10.95
CA SER A 265 1.48 3.11 -10.22
C SER A 265 2.89 3.66 -10.44
N MET A 266 3.94 2.83 -10.41
CA MET A 266 5.31 3.29 -10.61
C MET A 266 5.56 3.77 -12.06
N CYS A 267 4.93 3.14 -13.04
CA CYS A 267 4.96 3.63 -14.43
C CYS A 267 4.34 5.02 -14.52
N GLN A 268 3.17 5.21 -13.89
CA GLN A 268 2.53 6.53 -13.82
C GLN A 268 3.38 7.55 -13.05
N ASP A 269 4.03 7.15 -11.95
CA ASP A 269 4.89 8.04 -11.16
C ASP A 269 6.10 8.50 -11.97
N LEU A 270 6.82 7.58 -12.65
CA LEU A 270 7.96 7.93 -13.52
C LEU A 270 7.53 8.76 -14.73
N HIS A 271 6.41 8.41 -15.39
CA HIS A 271 5.84 9.19 -16.50
C HIS A 271 5.54 10.64 -16.09
N ASN A 272 4.98 10.81 -14.90
CA ASN A 272 4.62 12.12 -14.35
C ASN A 272 5.78 12.79 -13.57
N LYS A 273 6.99 12.27 -13.65
CA LYS A 273 8.21 12.80 -12.98
C LYS A 273 8.02 12.95 -11.47
N ARG A 274 7.36 11.97 -10.84
CA ARG A 274 7.12 11.91 -9.39
C ARG A 274 8.07 10.93 -8.71
N PRO A 275 8.34 11.09 -7.40
CA PRO A 275 9.05 10.10 -6.61
C PRO A 275 8.33 8.75 -6.63
N THR A 276 9.11 7.65 -6.63
CA THR A 276 8.59 6.28 -6.71
C THR A 276 8.70 5.53 -5.38
N GLU A 277 8.07 4.36 -5.30
CA GLU A 277 8.16 3.44 -4.16
C GLU A 277 9.18 2.31 -4.42
N ILE A 278 10.19 2.53 -5.28
CA ILE A 278 11.16 1.51 -5.66
C ILE A 278 11.87 0.88 -4.46
N ASP A 279 12.20 1.67 -3.43
CA ASP A 279 12.93 1.21 -2.25
C ASP A 279 12.11 0.27 -1.35
N THR A 280 10.79 0.47 -1.28
CA THR A 280 9.89 -0.40 -0.52
C THR A 280 9.37 -1.59 -1.34
N ILE A 281 9.59 -1.61 -2.65
CA ILE A 281 9.18 -2.70 -3.56
C ILE A 281 10.39 -3.57 -3.93
N ASN A 282 11.19 -3.19 -4.93
CA ASN A 282 12.36 -3.99 -5.30
C ASN A 282 13.53 -3.81 -4.30
N GLY A 283 13.70 -2.60 -3.76
CA GLY A 283 14.76 -2.28 -2.80
C GLY A 283 14.67 -3.08 -1.50
N ILE A 284 13.46 -3.41 -1.02
CA ILE A 284 13.31 -4.25 0.17
C ILE A 284 13.79 -5.69 -0.09
N ILE A 285 13.57 -6.24 -1.30
CA ILE A 285 14.08 -7.57 -1.68
C ILE A 285 15.60 -7.57 -1.67
N VAL A 286 16.23 -6.49 -2.18
CA VAL A 286 17.69 -6.32 -2.17
C VAL A 286 18.22 -6.22 -0.74
N ARG A 287 17.55 -5.43 0.11
CA ARG A 287 17.94 -5.24 1.52
C ARG A 287 17.88 -6.54 2.31
N GLU A 288 16.76 -7.26 2.23
CA GLU A 288 16.58 -8.53 2.93
C GLU A 288 17.46 -9.63 2.32
N GLY A 289 17.64 -9.64 1.00
CA GLY A 289 18.58 -10.54 0.33
C GLY A 289 20.00 -10.39 0.90
N ARG A 290 20.50 -9.16 1.06
CA ARG A 290 21.81 -8.90 1.68
C ARG A 290 21.89 -9.39 3.12
N LYS A 291 20.83 -9.22 3.91
CA LYS A 291 20.74 -9.67 5.31
C LYS A 291 20.89 -11.18 5.44
N PHE A 292 20.29 -11.93 4.50
CA PHE A 292 20.33 -13.40 4.47
C PHE A 292 21.42 -13.98 3.56
N GLY A 293 22.24 -13.16 2.90
CA GLY A 293 23.26 -13.60 1.96
C GLY A 293 22.70 -14.17 0.65
N ILE A 294 21.48 -13.80 0.28
CA ILE A 294 20.83 -14.20 -0.98
C ILE A 294 21.11 -13.16 -2.07
N PRO A 295 21.74 -13.53 -3.19
CA PRO A 295 21.98 -12.62 -4.31
C PRO A 295 20.67 -12.20 -4.98
N THR A 296 20.53 -10.90 -5.25
CA THR A 296 19.34 -10.32 -5.92
C THR A 296 19.75 -9.35 -7.05
N PRO A 297 20.61 -9.79 -8.00
CA PRO A 297 21.20 -8.88 -8.98
C PRO A 297 20.20 -8.22 -9.91
N VAL A 298 19.07 -8.88 -10.24
CA VAL A 298 18.06 -8.31 -11.13
C VAL A 298 17.29 -7.22 -10.40
N ASN A 299 16.80 -7.48 -9.18
CA ASN A 299 16.13 -6.46 -8.37
C ASN A 299 17.07 -5.26 -8.11
N GLU A 300 18.34 -5.50 -7.78
CA GLU A 300 19.32 -4.45 -7.53
C GLU A 300 19.54 -3.58 -8.78
N THR A 301 19.66 -4.20 -9.96
CA THR A 301 19.77 -3.48 -11.23
C THR A 301 18.55 -2.59 -11.49
N LEU A 302 17.33 -3.10 -11.27
CA LEU A 302 16.11 -2.34 -11.45
C LEU A 302 16.03 -1.15 -10.48
N VAL A 303 16.44 -1.33 -9.22
CA VAL A 303 16.51 -0.24 -8.23
C VAL A 303 17.41 0.87 -8.73
N HIS A 304 18.63 0.54 -9.18
CA HIS A 304 19.57 1.54 -9.67
C HIS A 304 19.09 2.26 -10.93
N LEU A 305 18.46 1.55 -11.87
CA LEU A 305 17.89 2.16 -13.07
C LEU A 305 16.75 3.15 -12.73
N VAL A 306 15.85 2.75 -11.84
CA VAL A 306 14.75 3.65 -11.41
C VAL A 306 15.30 4.87 -10.66
N HIS A 307 16.31 4.71 -9.79
CA HIS A 307 16.97 5.84 -9.13
C HIS A 307 17.65 6.77 -10.15
N MET A 308 18.34 6.24 -11.15
CA MET A 308 18.95 7.07 -12.21
C MET A 308 17.89 7.89 -12.94
N ILE A 309 16.76 7.27 -13.32
CA ILE A 309 15.66 7.98 -13.99
C ILE A 309 15.09 9.08 -13.08
N SER A 310 14.76 8.74 -11.84
CA SER A 310 14.08 9.67 -10.92
C SER A 310 14.97 10.80 -10.43
N ASN A 311 16.27 10.60 -10.36
CA ASN A 311 17.23 11.63 -9.97
C ASN A 311 17.59 12.60 -11.11
N HIS A 312 17.28 12.24 -12.37
CA HIS A 312 17.68 12.99 -13.57
C HIS A 312 16.52 13.30 -14.51
N TYR A 313 15.33 13.57 -13.96
CA TYR A 313 14.17 13.93 -14.77
C TYR A 313 14.37 15.15 -15.68
N ALA A 314 15.24 16.09 -15.27
CA ALA A 314 15.54 17.30 -16.03
C ALA A 314 16.44 17.01 -17.25
N ASP A 315 17.21 15.90 -17.20
CA ASP A 315 18.20 15.55 -18.20
C ASP A 315 17.69 14.49 -19.19
N GLN A 316 16.44 14.06 -19.05
CA GLN A 316 15.83 13.09 -19.95
C GLN A 316 15.63 13.69 -21.33
N TRP A 317 16.04 12.93 -22.35
CA TRP A 317 15.70 13.26 -23.73
C TRP A 317 14.19 13.01 -23.96
N VAL A 318 13.46 14.08 -24.31
CA VAL A 318 12.02 14.07 -24.56
C VAL A 318 11.78 14.15 -26.06
#